data_3bc21b1a9e5a0757fe6fe27f02ba070f
#
_entry.id   3bc21b1a9e5a0757fe6fe27f02ba070f
#
_cell.length_a   1.000
_cell.length_b   1.000
_cell.length_c   1.000
_cell.angle_alpha   90.00
_cell.angle_beta   90.00
_cell.angle_gamma   90.00
#
_symmetry.space_group_name_H-M   'P 1'
#
loop_
_entity.id
_entity.type
_entity.pdbx_description
1 polymer ?
#
loop_
_entity_poly.entity_id
_entity_poly.type
_entity_poly.pdbx_seq_one_letter_code
_entity_poly.pdbx_strand_id
1 'polypeptide(L)'
;MTKLLRPYGDTTGDGMVQLSFTLPMPHDKTAEGAAQQLANKMGMDPALVVHAKPMGPDFTFFVVYGRVNHLVDPSQVVVVERDYPLLTPKEVNATVKRALRRRMVVVGGCIGTDAHTVGIDAILNIKGFAGEKGLEYYQELKVVNLGAQVAVPQLVERAIEEKADAVLVSQVVTQRDAHLLNTREMSAAFREAFPAERRPLLVVGGPRFDERAAPELGVDRVFGRATTPREVASYLVHALVKED
;
A
#
# COMPACT_ATOMS: atom_id res chain seq x y z
N MET A 1 -2.42 5.33 -34.61
CA MET A 1 -1.03 5.17 -34.12
C MET A 1 -0.98 5.67 -32.68
N THR A 2 -0.73 4.80 -31.72
CA THR A 2 -0.60 5.18 -30.31
C THR A 2 0.64 6.07 -30.16
N LYS A 3 0.45 7.29 -29.65
CA LYS A 3 1.56 8.23 -29.44
C LYS A 3 2.36 7.79 -28.22
N LEU A 4 3.57 7.30 -28.42
CA LEU A 4 4.49 7.01 -27.31
C LEU A 4 4.80 8.29 -26.53
N LEU A 5 4.75 8.19 -25.19
CA LEU A 5 4.97 9.31 -24.27
C LEU A 5 6.44 9.36 -23.85
N ARG A 6 6.98 10.56 -23.82
CA ARG A 6 8.25 10.91 -23.19
C ARG A 6 8.04 12.05 -22.20
N PRO A 7 8.93 12.24 -21.21
CA PRO A 7 8.90 13.45 -20.40
C PRO A 7 8.91 14.70 -21.28
N TYR A 8 8.12 15.70 -20.91
CA TYR A 8 8.15 16.99 -21.62
C TYR A 8 9.46 17.73 -21.35
N GLY A 9 10.02 17.57 -20.14
CA GLY A 9 11.17 18.32 -19.67
C GLY A 9 10.72 19.62 -18.98
N ASP A 10 11.46 20.67 -19.24
CA ASP A 10 11.14 22.02 -18.77
C ASP A 10 10.24 22.79 -19.77
N THR A 11 10.33 24.12 -19.80
CA THR A 11 9.53 25.00 -20.67
C THR A 11 9.77 24.82 -22.18
N THR A 12 10.82 24.14 -22.60
CA THR A 12 11.19 23.98 -24.02
C THR A 12 10.73 22.66 -24.62
N GLY A 13 10.23 21.75 -23.81
CA GLY A 13 9.83 20.41 -24.27
C GLY A 13 11.01 19.56 -24.73
N ASP A 14 12.20 19.79 -24.17
CA ASP A 14 13.45 19.15 -24.54
C ASP A 14 13.57 17.69 -24.05
N GLY A 15 12.69 17.25 -23.18
CA GLY A 15 12.69 15.91 -22.60
C GLY A 15 13.72 15.71 -21.49
N MET A 16 14.33 16.79 -21.01
CA MET A 16 15.28 16.72 -19.90
C MET A 16 14.56 16.45 -18.59
N VAL A 17 15.11 15.58 -17.78
CA VAL A 17 14.64 15.26 -16.42
C VAL A 17 15.77 15.39 -15.43
N GLN A 18 15.40 15.64 -14.17
CA GLN A 18 16.35 15.67 -13.07
C GLN A 18 16.22 14.37 -12.28
N LEU A 19 17.37 13.77 -11.95
CA LEU A 19 17.50 12.65 -11.03
C LEU A 19 18.44 13.07 -9.90
N SER A 20 18.09 12.71 -8.65
CA SER A 20 18.99 12.92 -7.53
C SER A 20 19.12 11.66 -6.69
N PHE A 21 20.34 11.35 -6.27
CA PHE A 21 20.66 10.18 -5.46
C PHE A 21 22.01 10.36 -4.73
N THR A 22 22.28 9.46 -3.79
CA THR A 22 23.54 9.41 -3.05
C THR A 22 24.29 8.13 -3.39
N LEU A 23 25.58 8.24 -3.65
CA LEU A 23 26.48 7.08 -3.79
C LEU A 23 27.33 6.91 -2.54
N PRO A 24 27.63 5.68 -2.13
CA PRO A 24 28.53 5.36 -1.03
C PRO A 24 30.00 5.46 -1.51
N MET A 25 30.41 6.68 -1.85
CA MET A 25 31.74 7.03 -2.35
C MET A 25 32.12 8.42 -1.86
N PRO A 26 33.43 8.67 -1.53
CA PRO A 26 33.89 10.01 -1.27
C PRO A 26 33.77 10.89 -2.50
N HIS A 27 33.68 12.20 -2.32
CA HIS A 27 33.54 13.13 -3.44
C HIS A 27 34.87 13.30 -4.20
N ASP A 28 34.90 12.73 -5.39
CA ASP A 28 35.99 12.87 -6.36
C ASP A 28 35.46 12.73 -7.80
N LYS A 29 36.36 12.83 -8.80
CA LYS A 29 36.02 12.66 -10.21
C LYS A 29 35.51 11.26 -10.55
N THR A 30 35.96 10.26 -9.81
CA THR A 30 35.50 8.88 -9.99
C THR A 30 34.03 8.73 -9.58
N ALA A 31 33.66 9.37 -8.46
CA ALA A 31 32.28 9.39 -7.99
C ALA A 31 31.34 10.15 -8.95
N GLU A 32 31.80 11.27 -9.53
CA GLU A 32 31.05 12.00 -10.57
C GLU A 32 30.85 11.13 -11.81
N GLY A 33 31.91 10.48 -12.28
CA GLY A 33 31.84 9.54 -13.42
C GLY A 33 30.92 8.34 -13.13
N ALA A 34 30.96 7.80 -11.92
CA ALA A 34 30.08 6.71 -11.50
C ALA A 34 28.61 7.16 -11.47
N ALA A 35 28.32 8.37 -10.99
CA ALA A 35 26.98 8.95 -10.98
C ALA A 35 26.43 9.14 -12.40
N GLN A 36 27.26 9.68 -13.32
CA GLN A 36 26.90 9.82 -14.72
C GLN A 36 26.64 8.47 -15.38
N GLN A 37 27.53 7.49 -15.16
CA GLN A 37 27.40 6.15 -15.76
C GLN A 37 26.14 5.44 -15.23
N LEU A 38 25.81 5.61 -13.94
CA LEU A 38 24.61 5.05 -13.35
C LEU A 38 23.36 5.63 -13.99
N ALA A 39 23.29 6.95 -14.15
CA ALA A 39 22.18 7.62 -14.83
C ALA A 39 22.02 7.15 -16.29
N ASN A 40 23.13 7.00 -17.02
CA ASN A 40 23.10 6.44 -18.39
C ASN A 40 22.53 5.02 -18.39
N LYS A 41 22.93 4.15 -17.43
CA LYS A 41 22.37 2.79 -17.29
C LYS A 41 20.88 2.78 -16.93
N MET A 42 20.39 3.84 -16.28
CA MET A 42 18.97 4.04 -15.99
C MET A 42 18.18 4.58 -17.21
N GLY A 43 18.83 4.74 -18.36
CA GLY A 43 18.19 5.19 -19.58
C GLY A 43 18.18 6.70 -19.77
N MET A 44 19.03 7.43 -19.08
CA MET A 44 19.25 8.87 -19.27
C MET A 44 20.49 9.06 -20.17
N ASP A 45 20.31 9.48 -21.42
CA ASP A 45 21.40 9.70 -22.36
C ASP A 45 21.11 10.91 -23.28
N PRO A 46 21.99 11.92 -23.30
CA PRO A 46 23.14 12.11 -22.43
C PRO A 46 22.73 12.41 -20.99
N ALA A 47 23.54 11.97 -20.01
CA ALA A 47 23.42 12.36 -18.62
C ALA A 47 24.58 13.30 -18.23
N LEU A 48 24.27 14.32 -17.44
CA LEU A 48 25.22 15.34 -16.97
C LEU A 48 25.08 15.53 -15.46
N VAL A 49 26.17 15.34 -14.71
CA VAL A 49 26.22 15.71 -13.30
C VAL A 49 26.30 17.23 -13.19
N VAL A 50 25.25 17.85 -12.65
CA VAL A 50 25.17 19.31 -12.52
C VAL A 50 25.47 19.79 -11.11
N HIS A 51 25.39 18.89 -10.12
CA HIS A 51 25.73 19.18 -8.75
C HIS A 51 26.23 17.92 -8.05
N ALA A 52 27.28 18.08 -7.23
CA ALA A 52 27.78 17.06 -6.33
C ALA A 52 28.10 17.68 -4.97
N LYS A 53 27.69 17.02 -3.89
CA LYS A 53 27.91 17.48 -2.53
C LYS A 53 28.33 16.34 -1.62
N PRO A 54 29.50 16.40 -0.97
CA PRO A 54 29.87 15.41 0.03
C PRO A 54 28.89 15.42 1.21
N MET A 55 28.49 14.21 1.63
CA MET A 55 27.60 13.96 2.77
C MET A 55 28.36 13.20 3.87
N GLY A 56 29.56 13.65 4.18
CA GLY A 56 30.50 12.96 5.06
C GLY A 56 31.65 12.31 4.28
N PRO A 57 32.51 11.53 4.92
CA PRO A 57 33.71 10.99 4.31
C PRO A 57 33.42 9.93 3.22
N ASP A 58 32.31 9.19 3.35
CA ASP A 58 32.05 7.99 2.57
C ASP A 58 30.84 8.11 1.63
N PHE A 59 30.17 9.28 1.57
CA PHE A 59 28.97 9.46 0.77
C PHE A 59 28.99 10.79 0.01
N THR A 60 28.48 10.75 -1.24
CA THR A 60 28.29 11.96 -2.05
C THR A 60 26.88 11.98 -2.62
N PHE A 61 26.20 13.10 -2.45
CA PHE A 61 24.91 13.39 -3.08
C PHE A 61 25.13 14.01 -4.46
N PHE A 62 24.35 13.55 -5.43
CA PHE A 62 24.42 14.02 -6.83
C PHE A 62 23.05 14.50 -7.30
N VAL A 63 23.10 15.52 -8.18
CA VAL A 63 22.00 15.91 -9.05
C VAL A 63 22.46 15.74 -10.48
N VAL A 64 21.73 14.94 -11.24
CA VAL A 64 22.03 14.61 -12.64
C VAL A 64 20.88 15.04 -13.52
N TYR A 65 21.16 15.72 -14.61
CA TYR A 65 20.22 16.01 -15.68
C TYR A 65 20.47 15.09 -16.87
N GLY A 66 19.41 14.68 -17.54
CA GLY A 66 19.56 13.87 -18.74
C GLY A 66 18.24 13.68 -19.50
N ARG A 67 18.31 13.23 -20.73
CA ARG A 67 17.14 12.81 -21.50
C ARG A 67 16.82 11.37 -21.22
N VAL A 68 15.53 11.07 -21.00
CA VAL A 68 15.07 9.69 -20.86
C VAL A 68 14.85 9.10 -22.24
N ASN A 69 15.52 7.96 -22.51
CA ASN A 69 15.41 7.24 -23.78
C ASN A 69 14.25 6.25 -23.80
N HIS A 70 13.67 5.93 -22.64
CA HIS A 70 12.53 5.03 -22.54
C HIS A 70 11.24 5.79 -22.79
N LEU A 71 10.37 5.21 -23.62
CA LEU A 71 9.07 5.74 -23.95
C LEU A 71 7.99 4.88 -23.34
N VAL A 72 6.87 5.49 -22.97
CA VAL A 72 5.70 4.79 -22.41
C VAL A 72 4.61 4.73 -23.47
N ASP A 73 4.11 3.53 -23.73
CA ASP A 73 2.88 3.33 -24.48
C ASP A 73 1.68 3.41 -23.53
N PRO A 74 0.84 4.46 -23.61
CA PRO A 74 -0.29 4.61 -22.73
C PRO A 74 -1.32 3.47 -22.85
N SER A 75 -1.37 2.79 -23.99
CA SER A 75 -2.27 1.66 -24.18
C SER A 75 -1.85 0.39 -23.43
N GLN A 76 -0.60 0.35 -22.99
CA GLN A 76 -0.02 -0.76 -22.20
C GLN A 76 -0.08 -0.47 -20.68
N VAL A 77 -0.52 0.73 -20.30
CA VAL A 77 -0.60 1.11 -18.88
C VAL A 77 -1.81 0.42 -18.25
N VAL A 78 -1.55 -0.52 -17.36
CA VAL A 78 -2.60 -1.17 -16.57
C VAL A 78 -2.90 -0.29 -15.37
N VAL A 79 -4.10 0.28 -15.35
CA VAL A 79 -4.65 1.01 -14.18
C VAL A 79 -5.50 0.02 -13.41
N VAL A 80 -5.21 -0.15 -12.12
CA VAL A 80 -6.08 -0.93 -11.24
C VAL A 80 -7.26 -0.03 -10.87
N GLU A 81 -8.38 -0.20 -11.56
CA GLU A 81 -9.62 0.48 -11.19
C GLU A 81 -10.35 -0.31 -10.08
N ARG A 82 -11.12 0.44 -9.27
CA ARG A 82 -11.97 -0.18 -8.27
C ARG A 82 -13.10 -0.95 -8.96
N ASP A 83 -13.28 -2.18 -8.55
CA ASP A 83 -14.32 -3.09 -9.02
C ASP A 83 -15.63 -3.00 -8.20
N TYR A 84 -15.72 -1.98 -7.32
CA TYR A 84 -16.87 -1.73 -6.45
C TYR A 84 -17.14 -0.22 -6.32
N PRO A 85 -18.41 0.20 -6.10
CA PRO A 85 -18.76 1.60 -5.90
C PRO A 85 -18.31 2.12 -4.54
N LEU A 86 -17.96 3.42 -4.48
CA LEU A 86 -17.73 4.09 -3.21
C LEU A 86 -19.06 4.46 -2.54
N LEU A 87 -19.33 3.83 -1.41
CA LEU A 87 -20.51 4.07 -0.61
C LEU A 87 -20.28 5.21 0.41
N THR A 88 -21.31 6.00 0.66
CA THR A 88 -21.30 6.91 1.80
C THR A 88 -21.46 6.15 3.11
N PRO A 89 -21.10 6.73 4.28
CA PRO A 89 -21.35 6.09 5.57
C PRO A 89 -22.79 5.68 5.81
N LYS A 90 -23.74 6.46 5.30
CA LYS A 90 -25.17 6.14 5.37
C LYS A 90 -25.54 4.90 4.56
N GLU A 91 -25.00 4.79 3.35
CA GLU A 91 -25.20 3.63 2.48
C GLU A 91 -24.55 2.37 3.04
N VAL A 92 -23.32 2.46 3.55
CA VAL A 92 -22.65 1.34 4.25
C VAL A 92 -23.50 0.85 5.39
N ASN A 93 -23.93 1.73 6.30
CA ASN A 93 -24.77 1.35 7.44
C ASN A 93 -26.10 0.71 7.00
N ALA A 94 -26.77 1.31 6.02
CA ALA A 94 -28.04 0.78 5.50
C ALA A 94 -27.87 -0.63 4.90
N THR A 95 -26.80 -0.84 4.14
CA THR A 95 -26.52 -2.13 3.48
C THR A 95 -26.15 -3.20 4.49
N VAL A 96 -25.24 -2.90 5.43
CA VAL A 96 -24.88 -3.85 6.50
C VAL A 96 -26.10 -4.26 7.33
N LYS A 97 -26.91 -3.29 7.76
CA LYS A 97 -28.12 -3.56 8.55
C LYS A 97 -29.12 -4.45 7.80
N ARG A 98 -29.35 -4.17 6.52
CA ARG A 98 -30.26 -4.93 5.67
C ARG A 98 -29.77 -6.36 5.43
N ALA A 99 -28.49 -6.53 5.11
CA ALA A 99 -27.94 -7.79 4.66
C ALA A 99 -27.54 -8.70 5.83
N LEU A 100 -26.80 -8.19 6.80
CA LEU A 100 -26.27 -8.99 7.90
C LEU A 100 -27.24 -9.09 9.07
N ARG A 101 -28.17 -8.14 9.23
CA ARG A 101 -29.12 -8.03 10.36
C ARG A 101 -28.42 -8.02 11.73
N ARG A 102 -27.14 -7.70 11.75
CA ARG A 102 -26.27 -7.50 12.89
C ARG A 102 -25.15 -6.56 12.49
N ARG A 103 -24.38 -6.07 13.44
CA ARG A 103 -23.18 -5.29 13.14
C ARG A 103 -22.14 -6.16 12.48
N MET A 104 -21.47 -5.61 11.46
CA MET A 104 -20.26 -6.20 10.87
C MET A 104 -19.10 -6.05 11.85
N VAL A 105 -18.40 -7.13 12.12
CA VAL A 105 -17.29 -7.14 13.07
C VAL A 105 -15.97 -7.08 12.30
N VAL A 106 -15.17 -6.06 12.59
CA VAL A 106 -13.85 -5.84 11.99
C VAL A 106 -12.81 -5.87 13.10
N VAL A 107 -11.85 -6.78 12.99
CA VAL A 107 -10.68 -6.85 13.86
C VAL A 107 -9.47 -6.33 13.09
N GLY A 108 -8.63 -5.50 13.69
CA GLY A 108 -7.46 -4.99 12.99
C GLY A 108 -6.28 -4.70 13.88
N GLY A 109 -5.09 -4.63 13.28
CA GLY A 109 -3.84 -4.35 13.98
C GLY A 109 -2.62 -4.42 13.06
N CYS A 110 -1.44 -4.20 13.63
CA CYS A 110 -0.16 -4.40 12.96
C CYS A 110 0.48 -5.67 13.50
N ILE A 111 0.85 -6.61 12.63
CA ILE A 111 1.35 -7.94 13.02
C ILE A 111 2.87 -8.02 13.08
N GLY A 112 3.37 -9.04 13.77
CA GLY A 112 4.78 -9.33 13.92
C GLY A 112 5.51 -8.25 14.72
N THR A 113 6.61 -7.76 14.21
CA THR A 113 7.42 -6.71 14.85
C THR A 113 7.03 -5.29 14.47
N ASP A 114 5.96 -5.10 13.71
CA ASP A 114 5.56 -3.78 13.23
C ASP A 114 4.87 -2.96 14.34
N ALA A 115 5.55 -1.90 14.77
CA ALA A 115 5.07 -0.96 15.79
C ALA A 115 4.35 0.28 15.21
N HIS A 116 4.19 0.36 13.89
CA HIS A 116 3.68 1.55 13.21
C HIS A 116 2.16 1.53 13.06
N THR A 117 1.43 1.99 14.06
CA THR A 117 -0.05 1.98 14.06
C THR A 117 -0.70 3.04 13.19
N VAL A 118 0.05 4.05 12.71
CA VAL A 118 -0.51 5.20 11.98
C VAL A 118 -1.40 4.76 10.79
N GLY A 119 -1.00 3.71 10.06
CA GLY A 119 -1.76 3.20 8.93
C GLY A 119 -3.08 2.54 9.36
N ILE A 120 -3.03 1.66 10.35
CA ILE A 120 -4.24 0.97 10.83
C ILE A 120 -5.17 1.94 11.57
N ASP A 121 -4.62 2.86 12.36
CA ASP A 121 -5.39 3.89 13.06
C ASP A 121 -6.08 4.86 12.08
N ALA A 122 -5.44 5.19 10.98
CA ALA A 122 -6.02 6.03 9.92
C ALA A 122 -7.29 5.39 9.33
N ILE A 123 -7.36 4.07 9.28
CA ILE A 123 -8.52 3.32 8.76
C ILE A 123 -9.55 3.05 9.86
N LEU A 124 -9.12 2.57 11.02
CA LEU A 124 -10.04 2.10 12.07
C LEU A 124 -10.57 3.22 12.94
N ASN A 125 -9.69 4.12 13.42
CA ASN A 125 -10.03 5.12 14.42
C ASN A 125 -11.05 6.14 13.87
N ILE A 126 -11.99 6.56 14.72
CA ILE A 126 -13.06 7.50 14.38
C ILE A 126 -12.59 8.81 13.74
N LYS A 127 -11.36 9.24 14.01
CA LYS A 127 -10.78 10.44 13.37
C LYS A 127 -10.62 10.26 11.86
N GLY A 128 -10.22 9.07 11.42
CA GLY A 128 -10.01 8.73 10.02
C GLY A 128 -8.82 9.41 9.37
N PHE A 129 -8.88 9.53 8.06
CA PHE A 129 -7.81 10.06 7.20
C PHE A 129 -8.38 10.82 5.99
N ALA A 130 -7.64 11.80 5.46
CA ALA A 130 -7.99 12.57 4.26
C ALA A 130 -9.40 13.21 4.30
N GLY A 131 -9.86 13.64 5.46
CA GLY A 131 -11.19 14.23 5.65
C GLY A 131 -12.33 13.22 5.79
N GLU A 132 -12.06 11.94 5.67
CA GLU A 132 -13.02 10.84 5.87
C GLU A 132 -12.91 10.25 7.27
N LYS A 133 -14.04 9.83 7.83
CA LYS A 133 -14.11 9.19 9.14
C LYS A 133 -13.71 7.71 9.05
N GLY A 134 -12.99 7.23 10.08
CA GLY A 134 -12.61 5.82 10.18
C GLY A 134 -13.78 4.88 10.47
N LEU A 135 -13.51 3.58 10.43
CA LEU A 135 -14.55 2.55 10.53
C LEU A 135 -15.33 2.59 11.83
N GLU A 136 -14.74 3.06 12.93
CA GLU A 136 -15.44 3.26 14.22
C GLU A 136 -16.59 4.27 14.15
N TYR A 137 -16.60 5.15 13.15
CA TYR A 137 -17.69 6.10 12.93
C TYR A 137 -18.96 5.44 12.41
N TYR A 138 -18.85 4.29 11.76
CA TYR A 138 -19.97 3.59 11.13
C TYR A 138 -20.77 2.82 12.21
N GLN A 139 -22.04 3.18 12.40
CA GLN A 139 -22.88 2.64 13.47
C GLN A 139 -23.10 1.13 13.38
N GLU A 140 -23.15 0.59 12.18
CA GLU A 140 -23.36 -0.84 11.92
C GLU A 140 -22.05 -1.64 11.84
N LEU A 141 -20.91 -1.02 12.14
CA LEU A 141 -19.62 -1.69 12.29
C LEU A 141 -19.23 -1.78 13.78
N LYS A 142 -18.72 -2.94 14.19
CA LYS A 142 -18.01 -3.13 15.46
C LYS A 142 -16.53 -3.27 15.13
N VAL A 143 -15.73 -2.33 15.58
CA VAL A 143 -14.27 -2.32 15.33
C VAL A 143 -13.53 -2.73 16.59
N VAL A 144 -12.58 -3.65 16.44
CA VAL A 144 -11.67 -4.10 17.50
C VAL A 144 -10.25 -3.82 17.03
N ASN A 145 -9.65 -2.76 17.54
CA ASN A 145 -8.27 -2.39 17.21
C ASN A 145 -7.31 -3.02 18.25
N LEU A 146 -6.43 -3.88 17.78
CA LEU A 146 -5.45 -4.59 18.61
C LEU A 146 -4.12 -3.83 18.74
N GLY A 147 -3.96 -2.73 17.99
CA GLY A 147 -2.74 -1.91 18.03
C GLY A 147 -1.58 -2.52 17.26
N ALA A 148 -0.39 -2.45 17.85
CA ALA A 148 0.87 -2.84 17.24
C ALA A 148 1.40 -4.17 17.74
N GLN A 149 2.31 -4.76 16.96
CA GLN A 149 3.10 -5.96 17.33
C GLN A 149 2.24 -7.16 17.75
N VAL A 150 1.09 -7.33 17.12
CA VAL A 150 0.16 -8.42 17.39
C VAL A 150 0.75 -9.72 16.83
N ALA A 151 0.88 -10.74 17.68
CA ALA A 151 1.25 -12.06 17.22
C ALA A 151 0.15 -12.68 16.37
N VAL A 152 0.50 -13.38 15.28
CA VAL A 152 -0.48 -14.02 14.39
C VAL A 152 -1.45 -14.95 15.15
N PRO A 153 -1.01 -15.82 16.08
CA PRO A 153 -1.93 -16.62 16.87
C PRO A 153 -2.94 -15.80 17.68
N GLN A 154 -2.50 -14.69 18.28
CA GLN A 154 -3.38 -13.78 19.03
C GLN A 154 -4.41 -13.10 18.12
N LEU A 155 -4.01 -12.73 16.89
CA LEU A 155 -4.93 -12.17 15.90
C LEU A 155 -6.01 -13.18 15.51
N VAL A 156 -5.62 -14.45 15.30
CA VAL A 156 -6.53 -15.56 14.98
C VAL A 156 -7.49 -15.81 16.12
N GLU A 157 -6.99 -15.93 17.35
CA GLU A 157 -7.81 -16.14 18.55
C GLU A 157 -8.85 -15.01 18.71
N ARG A 158 -8.41 -13.77 18.56
CA ARG A 158 -9.30 -12.61 18.67
C ARG A 158 -10.34 -12.58 17.56
N ALA A 159 -9.98 -12.96 16.33
CA ALA A 159 -10.95 -13.07 15.24
C ALA A 159 -12.01 -14.14 15.49
N ILE A 160 -11.63 -15.26 16.13
CA ILE A 160 -12.58 -16.32 16.53
C ILE A 160 -13.51 -15.83 17.65
N GLU A 161 -12.97 -15.27 18.72
CA GLU A 161 -13.73 -14.77 19.87
C GLU A 161 -14.77 -13.72 19.46
N GLU A 162 -14.36 -12.78 18.63
CA GLU A 162 -15.21 -11.69 18.16
C GLU A 162 -16.16 -12.12 17.03
N LYS A 163 -15.99 -13.31 16.47
CA LYS A 163 -16.67 -13.77 15.24
C LYS A 163 -16.52 -12.75 14.11
N ALA A 164 -15.26 -12.40 13.84
CA ALA A 164 -14.92 -11.37 12.89
C ALA A 164 -15.43 -11.70 11.47
N ASP A 165 -15.98 -10.70 10.80
CA ASP A 165 -16.36 -10.74 9.39
C ASP A 165 -15.16 -10.36 8.51
N ALA A 166 -14.29 -9.49 9.03
CA ALA A 166 -13.08 -9.07 8.36
C ALA A 166 -11.93 -8.86 9.33
N VAL A 167 -10.72 -9.11 8.86
CA VAL A 167 -9.45 -8.82 9.56
C VAL A 167 -8.64 -7.88 8.70
N LEU A 168 -8.28 -6.73 9.27
CA LEU A 168 -7.49 -5.68 8.61
C LEU A 168 -6.11 -5.61 9.24
N VAL A 169 -5.07 -5.76 8.42
CA VAL A 169 -3.69 -5.70 8.88
C VAL A 169 -2.93 -4.61 8.13
N SER A 170 -2.26 -3.75 8.89
CA SER A 170 -1.33 -2.77 8.33
C SER A 170 0.11 -3.18 8.60
N GLN A 171 0.97 -3.06 7.57
CA GLN A 171 2.39 -3.29 7.70
C GLN A 171 3.21 -2.23 6.96
N VAL A 172 4.17 -1.63 7.67
CA VAL A 172 5.09 -0.61 7.17
C VAL A 172 6.51 -1.15 7.10
N VAL A 173 6.87 -2.09 7.99
CA VAL A 173 8.21 -2.70 8.03
C VAL A 173 8.39 -3.64 6.84
N THR A 174 9.29 -3.26 5.94
CA THR A 174 9.58 -4.02 4.71
C THR A 174 10.97 -4.63 4.67
N GLN A 175 11.74 -4.46 5.74
CA GLN A 175 13.09 -4.98 5.81
C GLN A 175 13.08 -6.51 5.61
N ARG A 176 13.90 -7.01 4.67
CA ARG A 176 13.96 -8.44 4.30
C ARG A 176 12.60 -9.03 3.92
N ASP A 177 11.76 -8.24 3.26
CA ASP A 177 10.40 -8.63 2.84
C ASP A 177 9.48 -9.08 3.99
N ALA A 178 9.73 -8.59 5.21
CA ALA A 178 8.97 -8.97 6.41
C ALA A 178 7.46 -8.82 6.22
N HIS A 179 6.99 -7.76 5.54
CA HIS A 179 5.58 -7.54 5.26
C HIS A 179 4.96 -8.67 4.42
N LEU A 180 5.68 -9.21 3.42
CA LEU A 180 5.20 -10.32 2.59
C LEU A 180 5.21 -11.64 3.37
N LEU A 181 6.29 -11.90 4.12
CA LEU A 181 6.44 -13.12 4.92
C LEU A 181 5.37 -13.19 6.02
N ASN A 182 5.21 -12.13 6.80
CA ASN A 182 4.20 -12.05 7.85
C ASN A 182 2.78 -12.19 7.30
N THR A 183 2.50 -11.62 6.11
CA THR A 183 1.18 -11.75 5.48
C THR A 183 0.90 -13.19 5.06
N ARG A 184 1.87 -13.90 4.47
CA ARG A 184 1.72 -15.32 4.10
C ARG A 184 1.52 -16.21 5.33
N GLU A 185 2.29 -15.97 6.40
CA GLU A 185 2.14 -16.68 7.67
C GLU A 185 0.74 -16.48 8.25
N MET A 186 0.28 -15.22 8.32
CA MET A 186 -1.08 -14.89 8.75
C MET A 186 -2.13 -15.60 7.89
N SER A 187 -2.03 -15.50 6.57
CA SER A 187 -2.98 -16.15 5.66
C SER A 187 -3.03 -17.67 5.83
N ALA A 188 -1.88 -18.32 6.05
CA ALA A 188 -1.80 -19.74 6.33
C ALA A 188 -2.50 -20.10 7.66
N ALA A 189 -2.23 -19.33 8.72
CA ALA A 189 -2.84 -19.53 10.04
C ALA A 189 -4.37 -19.39 9.99
N PHE A 190 -4.91 -18.41 9.25
CA PHE A 190 -6.34 -18.24 9.07
C PHE A 190 -6.98 -19.36 8.26
N ARG A 191 -6.28 -19.90 7.27
CA ARG A 191 -6.76 -21.06 6.52
C ARG A 191 -6.81 -22.34 7.36
N GLU A 192 -5.90 -22.48 8.30
CA GLU A 192 -5.88 -23.61 9.23
C GLU A 192 -6.98 -23.49 10.30
N ALA A 193 -7.18 -22.27 10.84
CA ALA A 193 -8.09 -22.02 11.96
C ALA A 193 -9.58 -21.93 11.55
N PHE A 194 -9.88 -21.61 10.29
CA PHE A 194 -11.25 -21.37 9.83
C PHE A 194 -11.64 -22.28 8.65
N PRO A 195 -12.82 -22.89 8.67
CA PRO A 195 -13.43 -23.46 7.46
C PRO A 195 -13.59 -22.37 6.39
N ALA A 196 -13.44 -22.75 5.12
CA ALA A 196 -13.45 -21.80 3.99
C ALA A 196 -14.69 -20.88 3.98
N GLU A 197 -15.86 -21.43 4.33
CA GLU A 197 -17.15 -20.72 4.31
C GLU A 197 -17.33 -19.77 5.51
N ARG A 198 -16.46 -19.86 6.52
CA ARG A 198 -16.54 -19.06 7.75
C ARG A 198 -15.29 -18.22 8.00
N ARG A 199 -14.35 -18.26 7.07
CA ARG A 199 -13.13 -17.46 7.18
C ARG A 199 -13.48 -15.99 7.00
N PRO A 200 -13.02 -15.10 7.91
CA PRO A 200 -13.17 -13.67 7.73
C PRO A 200 -12.41 -13.21 6.48
N LEU A 201 -12.86 -12.11 5.88
CA LEU A 201 -12.07 -11.44 4.83
C LEU A 201 -10.71 -11.02 5.38
N LEU A 202 -9.64 -11.38 4.71
CA LEU A 202 -8.30 -10.97 5.06
C LEU A 202 -7.88 -9.80 4.16
N VAL A 203 -7.72 -8.64 4.76
CA VAL A 203 -7.35 -7.39 4.09
C VAL A 203 -6.04 -6.88 4.64
N VAL A 204 -5.11 -6.58 3.76
CA VAL A 204 -3.78 -6.09 4.13
C VAL A 204 -3.54 -4.72 3.51
N GLY A 205 -2.91 -3.83 4.25
CA GLY A 205 -2.58 -2.49 3.78
C GLY A 205 -1.17 -2.05 4.17
N GLY A 206 -0.62 -1.15 3.36
CA GLY A 206 0.68 -0.54 3.65
C GLY A 206 1.30 0.12 2.43
N PRO A 207 2.26 1.05 2.64
CA PRO A 207 2.78 1.91 1.57
C PRO A 207 3.68 1.19 0.55
N ARG A 208 4.04 -0.05 0.81
CA ARG A 208 4.95 -0.87 -0.02
C ARG A 208 4.30 -2.10 -0.63
N PHE A 209 3.03 -2.31 -0.39
CA PHE A 209 2.31 -3.40 -1.05
C PHE A 209 1.94 -3.05 -2.49
N ASP A 210 2.06 -4.05 -3.37
CA ASP A 210 1.43 -4.04 -4.69
C ASP A 210 -0.01 -4.60 -4.52
N GLU A 211 -1.01 -3.84 -4.91
CA GLU A 211 -2.42 -4.23 -4.80
C GLU A 211 -2.74 -5.53 -5.57
N ARG A 212 -1.95 -5.85 -6.60
CA ARG A 212 -2.07 -7.07 -7.39
C ARG A 212 -1.55 -8.33 -6.70
N ALA A 213 -0.83 -8.17 -5.59
CA ALA A 213 -0.22 -9.30 -4.87
C ALA A 213 -1.21 -10.10 -4.01
N ALA A 214 -2.49 -9.70 -3.91
CA ALA A 214 -3.47 -10.36 -3.06
C ALA A 214 -3.55 -11.89 -3.27
N PRO A 215 -3.62 -12.43 -4.51
CA PRO A 215 -3.67 -13.87 -4.74
C PRO A 215 -2.39 -14.59 -4.30
N GLU A 216 -1.23 -14.00 -4.55
CA GLU A 216 0.08 -14.54 -4.15
C GLU A 216 0.24 -14.61 -2.64
N LEU A 217 -0.29 -13.60 -1.93
CA LEU A 217 -0.26 -13.51 -0.47
C LEU A 217 -1.35 -14.35 0.19
N GLY A 218 -2.34 -14.81 -0.58
CA GLY A 218 -3.46 -15.60 -0.09
C GLY A 218 -4.44 -14.80 0.77
N VAL A 219 -4.56 -13.49 0.49
CA VAL A 219 -5.51 -12.56 1.11
C VAL A 219 -6.58 -12.12 0.11
N ASP A 220 -7.70 -11.60 0.62
CA ASP A 220 -8.82 -11.23 -0.22
C ASP A 220 -8.62 -9.86 -0.89
N ARG A 221 -7.90 -8.93 -0.22
CA ARG A 221 -7.57 -7.62 -0.78
C ARG A 221 -6.26 -7.09 -0.22
N VAL A 222 -5.54 -6.38 -1.06
CA VAL A 222 -4.39 -5.55 -0.68
C VAL A 222 -4.72 -4.10 -1.00
N PHE A 223 -4.46 -3.22 -0.05
CA PHE A 223 -4.59 -1.78 -0.20
C PHE A 223 -3.23 -1.08 -0.16
N GLY A 224 -3.01 -0.21 -1.10
CA GLY A 224 -1.78 0.56 -1.25
C GLY A 224 -1.77 1.88 -0.50
N ARG A 225 -0.92 2.77 -0.98
CA ARG A 225 -0.78 4.13 -0.45
C ARG A 225 -2.03 4.97 -0.74
N ALA A 226 -2.38 5.86 0.19
CA ALA A 226 -3.50 6.81 0.09
C ALA A 226 -4.91 6.19 0.10
N THR A 227 -5.05 4.91 0.40
CA THR A 227 -6.36 4.29 0.62
C THR A 227 -7.08 4.96 1.78
N THR A 228 -8.36 5.25 1.59
CA THR A 228 -9.19 5.93 2.58
C THR A 228 -10.07 4.96 3.38
N PRO A 229 -10.53 5.34 4.59
CA PRO A 229 -11.45 4.52 5.37
C PRO A 229 -12.75 4.20 4.61
N ARG A 230 -13.26 5.16 3.84
CA ARG A 230 -14.46 4.99 3.02
C ARG A 230 -14.27 3.92 1.95
N GLU A 231 -13.10 3.89 1.34
CA GLU A 231 -12.73 2.89 0.34
C GLU A 231 -12.72 1.49 0.94
N VAL A 232 -12.11 1.34 2.12
CA VAL A 232 -12.08 0.06 2.85
C VAL A 232 -13.50 -0.35 3.25
N ALA A 233 -14.31 0.56 3.84
CA ALA A 233 -15.69 0.26 4.21
C ALA A 233 -16.53 -0.20 3.02
N SER A 234 -16.39 0.48 1.86
CA SER A 234 -17.09 0.12 0.63
C SER A 234 -16.70 -1.27 0.12
N TYR A 235 -15.40 -1.59 0.15
CA TYR A 235 -14.92 -2.92 -0.21
C TYR A 235 -15.49 -4.00 0.71
N LEU A 236 -15.46 -3.82 2.04
CA LEU A 236 -15.98 -4.80 2.99
C LEU A 236 -17.46 -5.09 2.72
N VAL A 237 -18.26 -4.07 2.47
CA VAL A 237 -19.68 -4.24 2.12
C VAL A 237 -19.82 -5.01 0.82
N HIS A 238 -19.11 -4.62 -0.23
CA HIS A 238 -19.17 -5.28 -1.53
C HIS A 238 -18.76 -6.76 -1.45
N ALA A 239 -17.71 -7.09 -0.70
CA ALA A 239 -17.18 -8.44 -0.60
C ALA A 239 -18.04 -9.37 0.28
N LEU A 240 -18.68 -8.83 1.34
CA LEU A 240 -19.48 -9.60 2.30
C LEU A 240 -20.97 -9.66 1.95
N VAL A 241 -21.46 -8.67 1.22
CA VAL A 241 -22.86 -8.60 0.80
C VAL A 241 -22.91 -8.89 -0.69
N LYS A 242 -23.13 -10.16 -1.04
CA LYS A 242 -23.47 -10.49 -2.44
C LYS A 242 -24.84 -9.88 -2.71
N GLU A 243 -24.91 -8.98 -3.67
CA GLU A 243 -26.20 -8.58 -4.23
C GLU A 243 -26.81 -9.79 -4.95
N ASP A 244 -28.01 -10.22 -4.48
CA ASP A 244 -28.84 -11.23 -5.15
C ASP A 244 -29.40 -10.67 -6.46
#